data_d44366fc78f311e073173fd52290fcce
#
_entry.id   d44366fc78f311e073173fd52290fcce
#
_cell.length_a   1.000
_cell.length_b   1.000
_cell.length_c   1.000
_cell.angle_alpha   90.00
_cell.angle_beta   90.00
_cell.angle_gamma   90.00
#
_symmetry.space_group_name_H-M   'P 1'
#
loop_
_entity.id
_entity.type
_entity.pdbx_description
1 polymer ?
#
loop_
_entity_poly.entity_id
_entity_poly.type
_entity_poly.pdbx_seq_one_letter_code
_entity_poly.pdbx_strand_id
1 'polypeptide(L)'
;MAARVKQPYFGLKGKWLTFWITVACATDMSLFGYDQGVFSGVVITQDYLDVHNLDGTDKTNTRSIVTSIYTIGCFLGAVLAFSIGEKLGRRRTIIIGTVIMTIGAILQTSSFSVPHMIVARVVTGIGNGINTSTAPVWQTETSKVHNRGKLVLFEMAMNIFGFMLSNWINGLSYVGGPIGWRLPLAIQLLFCAVLFGTVPWLPESPRLLLAHAREDEATQILADLEDKPVDDPVVVAQRQEIVFSIEYERKNAIRWRDLLRGQAASGTKTVRRLLLGAGTQAFQQLGGINVLSYYLPTLLIESVRLEDRMARLIAALASVSYLFASIIAAPMVEKFGRRMMMIVSTLIQLICFILITVLLYFTEKPGYEFQEQVAKASVVWFFVYYIGFGLGMLGIPWLYPTEINSLPMRTKGAAVATMTDWLTNFLVVEVTPIGIQNLGWQFYIIWAVINAVALPIIWAFFPETANRTLEDLDAYYREDPHLLVIKDKDATSVRRPQKFAIAQSRDVEEAAVTGLRKRSVQD
;
A
#
# COMPACT_ATOMS: atom_id res chain seq x y z
N MET A 1 -28.29 22.49 -27.40
CA MET A 1 -28.45 21.20 -26.75
C MET A 1 -27.18 20.39 -27.02
N ALA A 2 -26.21 20.38 -26.10
CA ALA A 2 -25.02 19.54 -26.23
C ALA A 2 -25.47 18.08 -26.21
N ALA A 3 -25.05 17.29 -27.18
CA ALA A 3 -25.32 15.87 -27.23
C ALA A 3 -24.85 15.23 -25.93
N ARG A 4 -25.76 14.67 -25.14
CA ARG A 4 -25.38 13.91 -23.91
C ARG A 4 -24.43 12.82 -24.32
N VAL A 5 -23.17 12.94 -23.87
CA VAL A 5 -22.17 11.87 -24.01
C VAL A 5 -22.73 10.63 -23.34
N LYS A 6 -22.95 9.56 -24.11
CA LYS A 6 -23.57 8.33 -23.62
C LYS A 6 -22.59 7.67 -22.67
N GLN A 7 -22.85 7.78 -21.36
CA GLN A 7 -21.96 7.23 -20.32
C GLN A 7 -22.21 5.73 -20.14
N PRO A 8 -21.17 4.90 -20.03
CA PRO A 8 -21.29 3.44 -19.98
C PRO A 8 -21.84 2.89 -18.65
N TYR A 9 -21.85 3.70 -17.57
CA TYR A 9 -22.18 3.24 -16.21
C TYR A 9 -23.68 3.22 -15.88
N PHE A 10 -24.50 2.82 -16.84
CA PHE A 10 -25.96 2.54 -16.67
C PHE A 10 -26.78 3.67 -16.02
N GLY A 11 -26.33 4.92 -16.10
CA GLY A 11 -27.00 6.06 -15.49
C GLY A 11 -26.84 6.16 -13.97
N LEU A 12 -25.91 5.43 -13.37
CA LEU A 12 -25.59 5.53 -11.95
C LEU A 12 -25.04 6.92 -11.62
N LYS A 13 -25.45 7.48 -10.47
CA LYS A 13 -25.03 8.81 -10.01
C LYS A 13 -24.75 8.84 -8.51
N GLY A 14 -24.04 9.88 -8.08
CA GLY A 14 -23.81 10.20 -6.68
C GLY A 14 -23.24 9.01 -5.87
N LYS A 15 -23.93 8.67 -4.79
CA LYS A 15 -23.51 7.62 -3.86
C LYS A 15 -23.41 6.24 -4.51
N TRP A 16 -24.28 5.90 -5.46
CA TRP A 16 -24.25 4.59 -6.12
C TRP A 16 -23.08 4.46 -7.10
N LEU A 17 -22.74 5.52 -7.81
CA LEU A 17 -21.57 5.54 -8.68
C LEU A 17 -20.27 5.41 -7.85
N THR A 18 -20.15 6.21 -6.80
CA THR A 18 -19.01 6.13 -5.86
C THR A 18 -18.92 4.75 -5.21
N PHE A 19 -20.05 4.14 -4.84
CA PHE A 19 -20.08 2.79 -4.26
C PHE A 19 -19.48 1.75 -5.21
N TRP A 20 -19.88 1.72 -6.48
CA TRP A 20 -19.37 0.74 -7.43
C TRP A 20 -17.89 0.95 -7.78
N ILE A 21 -17.42 2.21 -7.84
CA ILE A 21 -15.98 2.50 -7.97
C ILE A 21 -15.24 1.95 -6.75
N THR A 22 -15.77 2.19 -5.55
CA THR A 22 -15.17 1.67 -4.31
C THR A 22 -15.17 0.15 -4.26
N VAL A 23 -16.23 -0.52 -4.74
CA VAL A 23 -16.27 -1.99 -4.86
C VAL A 23 -15.19 -2.50 -5.79
N ALA A 24 -14.98 -1.87 -6.94
CA ALA A 24 -13.94 -2.26 -7.88
C ALA A 24 -12.53 -2.10 -7.27
N CYS A 25 -12.23 -0.94 -6.66
CA CYS A 25 -10.95 -0.69 -6.01
C CYS A 25 -10.73 -1.59 -4.80
N ALA A 26 -11.77 -1.83 -3.98
CA ALA A 26 -11.72 -2.73 -2.84
C ALA A 26 -11.49 -4.19 -3.26
N THR A 27 -12.10 -4.63 -4.37
CA THR A 27 -11.88 -5.97 -4.94
C THR A 27 -10.44 -6.13 -5.41
N ASP A 28 -9.89 -5.11 -6.06
CA ASP A 28 -8.51 -5.10 -6.53
C ASP A 28 -7.51 -5.18 -5.36
N MET A 29 -7.73 -4.39 -4.33
CA MET A 29 -6.91 -4.44 -3.12
C MET A 29 -7.08 -5.74 -2.34
N SER A 30 -8.29 -6.33 -2.34
CA SER A 30 -8.51 -7.67 -1.75
C SER A 30 -7.79 -8.76 -2.54
N LEU A 31 -7.75 -8.66 -3.86
CA LEU A 31 -6.98 -9.58 -4.72
C LEU A 31 -5.48 -9.50 -4.41
N PHE A 32 -4.93 -8.29 -4.23
CA PHE A 32 -3.55 -8.08 -3.79
C PHE A 32 -3.26 -8.76 -2.46
N GLY A 33 -4.08 -8.51 -1.44
CA GLY A 33 -3.89 -9.14 -0.13
C GLY A 33 -4.08 -10.66 -0.17
N TYR A 34 -5.01 -11.14 -0.98
CA TYR A 34 -5.23 -12.57 -1.19
C TYR A 34 -3.99 -13.25 -1.79
N ASP A 35 -3.41 -12.67 -2.84
CA ASP A 35 -2.22 -13.24 -3.50
C ASP A 35 -0.98 -13.20 -2.59
N GLN A 36 -0.85 -12.16 -1.77
CA GLN A 36 0.20 -12.05 -0.76
C GLN A 36 0.10 -13.19 0.29
N GLY A 37 -1.12 -13.53 0.72
CA GLY A 37 -1.33 -14.52 1.78
C GLY A 37 -1.44 -15.96 1.27
N VAL A 38 -1.94 -16.20 0.06
CA VAL A 38 -2.23 -17.55 -0.41
C VAL A 38 -0.99 -18.43 -0.49
N PHE A 39 0.14 -17.84 -0.88
CA PHE A 39 1.37 -18.60 -1.08
C PHE A 39 1.99 -19.10 0.24
N SER A 40 1.68 -18.47 1.37
CA SER A 40 2.13 -18.91 2.70
C SER A 40 1.66 -20.32 3.05
N GLY A 41 0.47 -20.71 2.63
CA GLY A 41 -0.07 -22.04 2.82
C GLY A 41 0.29 -23.02 1.70
N VAL A 42 0.43 -22.54 0.47
CA VAL A 42 0.79 -23.36 -0.70
C VAL A 42 2.19 -23.95 -0.53
N VAL A 43 3.17 -23.13 -0.13
CA VAL A 43 4.59 -23.49 -0.04
C VAL A 43 4.90 -24.61 0.98
N ILE A 44 3.99 -24.87 1.91
CA ILE A 44 4.12 -25.96 2.90
C ILE A 44 3.23 -27.18 2.59
N THR A 45 2.48 -27.17 1.48
CA THR A 45 1.59 -28.28 1.12
C THR A 45 2.41 -29.38 0.46
N GLN A 46 2.34 -30.63 0.98
CA GLN A 46 3.19 -31.74 0.54
C GLN A 46 3.04 -32.02 -0.96
N ASP A 47 1.82 -32.10 -1.50
CA ASP A 47 1.59 -32.32 -2.94
C ASP A 47 2.24 -31.24 -3.82
N TYR A 48 2.27 -29.97 -3.36
CA TYR A 48 2.98 -28.88 -4.05
C TYR A 48 4.49 -29.13 -4.06
N LEU A 49 5.06 -29.53 -2.93
CA LEU A 49 6.49 -29.82 -2.79
C LEU A 49 6.90 -31.01 -3.67
N ASP A 50 6.09 -32.07 -3.72
CA ASP A 50 6.33 -33.26 -4.52
C ASP A 50 6.26 -32.96 -6.01
N VAL A 51 5.20 -32.28 -6.49
CA VAL A 51 5.01 -31.93 -7.90
C VAL A 51 6.14 -31.05 -8.44
N HIS A 52 6.66 -30.13 -7.62
CA HIS A 52 7.73 -29.22 -8.02
C HIS A 52 9.14 -29.71 -7.62
N ASN A 53 9.24 -30.88 -7.00
CA ASN A 53 10.50 -31.44 -6.48
C ASN A 53 11.24 -30.42 -5.56
N LEU A 54 10.47 -29.83 -4.64
CA LEU A 54 10.92 -28.81 -3.68
C LEU A 54 11.00 -29.31 -2.24
N ASP A 55 10.83 -30.60 -2.02
CA ASP A 55 10.98 -31.20 -0.69
C ASP A 55 12.45 -31.28 -0.28
N GLY A 56 12.71 -31.11 1.03
CA GLY A 56 14.04 -31.14 1.60
C GLY A 56 14.66 -29.76 1.89
N THR A 57 15.63 -29.76 2.80
CA THR A 57 16.33 -28.55 3.28
C THR A 57 17.30 -27.97 2.25
N ASP A 58 17.79 -28.80 1.31
CA ASP A 58 18.63 -28.38 0.19
C ASP A 58 17.87 -27.52 -0.84
N LYS A 59 16.54 -27.53 -0.82
CA LYS A 59 15.66 -26.78 -1.73
C LYS A 59 15.18 -25.43 -1.17
N THR A 60 15.60 -25.05 0.04
CA THR A 60 15.15 -23.80 0.69
C THR A 60 15.40 -22.57 -0.18
N ASN A 61 16.56 -22.45 -0.81
CA ASN A 61 16.86 -21.33 -1.71
C ASN A 61 15.89 -21.27 -2.90
N THR A 62 15.56 -22.41 -3.50
CA THR A 62 14.63 -22.46 -4.62
C THR A 62 13.20 -22.10 -4.19
N ARG A 63 12.75 -22.58 -3.01
CA ARG A 63 11.47 -22.19 -2.42
C ARG A 63 11.40 -20.70 -2.15
N SER A 64 12.49 -20.12 -1.62
CA SER A 64 12.62 -18.69 -1.38
C SER A 64 12.44 -17.89 -2.66
N ILE A 65 13.21 -18.22 -3.72
CA ILE A 65 13.11 -17.55 -5.04
C ILE A 65 11.70 -17.64 -5.61
N VAL A 66 11.07 -18.83 -5.58
CA VAL A 66 9.70 -19.00 -6.11
C VAL A 66 8.70 -18.09 -5.37
N THR A 67 8.89 -17.90 -4.07
CA THR A 67 8.01 -17.03 -3.26
C THR A 67 8.28 -15.55 -3.51
N SER A 68 9.55 -15.14 -3.50
CA SER A 68 9.98 -13.74 -3.57
C SER A 68 9.88 -13.13 -4.97
N ILE A 69 10.07 -13.93 -6.03
CA ILE A 69 10.13 -13.43 -7.41
C ILE A 69 8.86 -12.70 -7.86
N TYR A 70 7.73 -13.01 -7.24
CA TYR A 70 6.47 -12.30 -7.42
C TYR A 70 6.61 -10.79 -7.14
N THR A 71 7.34 -10.40 -6.11
CA THR A 71 7.51 -9.00 -5.73
C THR A 71 8.37 -8.22 -6.73
N ILE A 72 9.30 -8.90 -7.43
CA ILE A 72 10.01 -8.34 -8.59
C ILE A 72 9.03 -8.11 -9.74
N GLY A 73 8.11 -9.05 -9.98
CA GLY A 73 7.00 -8.84 -10.92
C GLY A 73 6.20 -7.59 -10.56
N CYS A 74 5.82 -7.41 -9.29
CA CYS A 74 5.09 -6.24 -8.80
C CYS A 74 5.89 -4.93 -8.99
N PHE A 75 7.19 -4.95 -8.73
CA PHE A 75 8.07 -3.82 -9.03
C PHE A 75 8.03 -3.42 -10.50
N LEU A 76 8.18 -4.39 -11.41
CA LEU A 76 8.12 -4.15 -12.87
C LEU A 76 6.74 -3.63 -13.28
N GLY A 77 5.67 -4.21 -12.73
CA GLY A 77 4.30 -3.75 -12.95
C GLY A 77 4.06 -2.31 -12.50
N ALA A 78 4.58 -1.94 -11.32
CA ALA A 78 4.51 -0.57 -10.82
C ALA A 78 5.26 0.42 -11.74
N VAL A 79 6.47 0.08 -12.19
CA VAL A 79 7.24 0.88 -13.15
C VAL A 79 6.46 1.08 -14.46
N LEU A 80 5.82 0.03 -14.96
CA LEU A 80 4.96 0.12 -16.16
C LEU A 80 3.76 1.03 -15.91
N ALA A 81 3.05 0.88 -14.79
CA ALA A 81 1.90 1.70 -14.45
C ALA A 81 2.24 3.20 -14.37
N PHE A 82 3.37 3.56 -13.75
CA PHE A 82 3.82 4.94 -13.68
C PHE A 82 4.30 5.50 -15.02
N SER A 83 4.82 4.64 -15.91
CA SER A 83 5.37 5.07 -17.21
C SER A 83 4.28 5.28 -18.26
N ILE A 84 3.26 4.43 -18.29
CA ILE A 84 2.25 4.41 -19.35
C ILE A 84 0.82 4.67 -18.88
N GLY A 85 0.55 4.59 -17.56
CA GLY A 85 -0.79 4.72 -17.00
C GLY A 85 -1.45 6.08 -17.25
N GLU A 86 -0.67 7.17 -17.33
CA GLU A 86 -1.20 8.49 -17.71
C GLU A 86 -1.69 8.54 -19.16
N LYS A 87 -1.06 7.79 -20.08
CA LYS A 87 -1.44 7.75 -21.49
C LYS A 87 -2.64 6.84 -21.75
N LEU A 88 -2.69 5.68 -21.05
CA LEU A 88 -3.74 4.68 -21.25
C LEU A 88 -5.05 5.04 -20.53
N GLY A 89 -4.96 5.69 -19.38
CA GLY A 89 -6.08 5.93 -18.47
C GLY A 89 -6.16 4.91 -17.35
N ARG A 90 -6.83 5.29 -16.24
CA ARG A 90 -6.89 4.46 -15.02
C ARG A 90 -7.65 3.15 -15.28
N ARG A 91 -8.83 3.28 -15.86
CA ARG A 91 -9.70 2.14 -16.18
C ARG A 91 -9.02 1.11 -17.10
N ARG A 92 -8.41 1.55 -18.21
CA ARG A 92 -7.75 0.64 -19.13
C ARG A 92 -6.52 -0.01 -18.52
N THR A 93 -5.77 0.72 -17.72
CA THR A 93 -4.59 0.20 -17.02
C THR A 93 -4.96 -0.90 -16.04
N ILE A 94 -6.04 -0.75 -15.26
CA ILE A 94 -6.56 -1.80 -14.37
C ILE A 94 -7.02 -3.02 -15.17
N ILE A 95 -7.73 -2.84 -16.29
CA ILE A 95 -8.16 -3.96 -17.14
C ILE A 95 -6.96 -4.74 -17.67
N ILE A 96 -5.93 -4.07 -18.16
CA ILE A 96 -4.70 -4.70 -18.66
C ILE A 96 -3.99 -5.45 -17.53
N GLY A 97 -3.83 -4.83 -16.36
CA GLY A 97 -3.26 -5.47 -15.18
C GLY A 97 -4.04 -6.72 -14.78
N THR A 98 -5.38 -6.65 -14.77
CA THR A 98 -6.26 -7.79 -14.45
C THR A 98 -6.14 -8.91 -15.49
N VAL A 99 -6.01 -8.60 -16.79
CA VAL A 99 -5.76 -9.61 -17.84
C VAL A 99 -4.44 -10.34 -17.59
N ILE A 100 -3.36 -9.58 -17.33
CA ILE A 100 -2.03 -10.15 -17.05
C ILE A 100 -2.10 -11.03 -15.79
N MET A 101 -2.76 -10.55 -14.74
CA MET A 101 -2.93 -11.29 -13.48
C MET A 101 -3.74 -12.57 -13.68
N THR A 102 -4.80 -12.53 -14.50
CA THR A 102 -5.60 -13.72 -14.87
C THR A 102 -4.74 -14.77 -15.56
N ILE A 103 -3.92 -14.36 -16.54
CA ILE A 103 -2.98 -15.27 -17.20
C ILE A 103 -2.02 -15.88 -16.18
N GLY A 104 -1.44 -15.06 -15.30
CA GLY A 104 -0.56 -15.52 -14.24
C GLY A 104 -1.23 -16.50 -13.28
N ALA A 105 -2.46 -16.24 -12.84
CA ALA A 105 -3.22 -17.12 -11.96
C ALA A 105 -3.53 -18.49 -12.63
N ILE A 106 -3.86 -18.49 -13.91
CA ILE A 106 -4.05 -19.73 -14.68
C ILE A 106 -2.74 -20.52 -14.76
N LEU A 107 -1.63 -19.84 -15.06
CA LEU A 107 -0.30 -20.47 -15.12
C LEU A 107 0.12 -21.04 -13.75
N GLN A 108 -0.12 -20.32 -12.64
CA GLN A 108 0.16 -20.83 -11.30
C GLN A 108 -0.65 -22.09 -11.00
N THR A 109 -1.96 -22.05 -11.26
CA THR A 109 -2.87 -23.17 -11.00
C THR A 109 -2.54 -24.41 -11.82
N SER A 110 -2.06 -24.23 -13.05
CA SER A 110 -1.69 -25.31 -13.96
C SER A 110 -0.22 -25.72 -13.87
N SER A 111 0.55 -25.20 -12.91
CA SER A 111 1.98 -25.46 -12.82
C SER A 111 2.33 -26.93 -12.48
N PHE A 112 3.42 -27.42 -13.11
CA PHE A 112 3.98 -28.77 -12.92
C PHE A 112 5.51 -28.75 -12.75
N SER A 113 6.14 -27.57 -12.73
CA SER A 113 7.58 -27.44 -12.59
C SER A 113 7.98 -26.10 -11.99
N VAL A 114 9.16 -26.04 -11.37
CA VAL A 114 9.69 -24.80 -10.79
C VAL A 114 9.82 -23.67 -11.81
N PRO A 115 10.40 -23.85 -13.02
CA PRO A 115 10.47 -22.77 -14.01
C PRO A 115 9.08 -22.25 -14.42
N HIS A 116 8.08 -23.16 -14.54
CA HIS A 116 6.71 -22.78 -14.85
C HIS A 116 6.13 -21.90 -13.73
N MET A 117 6.30 -22.31 -12.47
CA MET A 117 5.83 -21.53 -11.32
C MET A 117 6.52 -20.16 -11.22
N ILE A 118 7.85 -20.08 -11.45
CA ILE A 118 8.58 -18.82 -11.47
C ILE A 118 8.01 -17.84 -12.50
N VAL A 119 7.82 -18.30 -13.75
CA VAL A 119 7.22 -17.47 -14.82
C VAL A 119 5.81 -17.04 -14.43
N ALA A 120 5.00 -17.95 -13.91
CA ALA A 120 3.63 -17.67 -13.47
C ALA A 120 3.61 -16.59 -12.37
N ARG A 121 4.51 -16.68 -11.37
CA ARG A 121 4.64 -15.71 -10.29
C ARG A 121 5.07 -14.33 -10.78
N VAL A 122 6.03 -14.25 -11.72
CA VAL A 122 6.45 -12.97 -12.33
C VAL A 122 5.28 -12.34 -13.09
N VAL A 123 4.56 -13.11 -13.90
CA VAL A 123 3.41 -12.62 -14.69
C VAL A 123 2.31 -12.11 -13.76
N THR A 124 1.93 -12.88 -12.73
CA THR A 124 0.94 -12.44 -11.73
C THR A 124 1.41 -11.17 -11.03
N GLY A 125 2.68 -11.11 -10.63
CA GLY A 125 3.27 -9.93 -9.99
C GLY A 125 3.18 -8.69 -10.88
N ILE A 126 3.50 -8.78 -12.18
CA ILE A 126 3.37 -7.65 -13.10
C ILE A 126 1.93 -7.13 -13.14
N GLY A 127 0.95 -8.03 -13.25
CA GLY A 127 -0.48 -7.65 -13.23
C GLY A 127 -0.87 -6.96 -11.92
N ASN A 128 -0.47 -7.53 -10.79
CA ASN A 128 -0.74 -6.97 -9.47
C ASN A 128 -0.05 -5.62 -9.26
N GLY A 129 1.21 -5.46 -9.65
CA GLY A 129 1.94 -4.19 -9.54
C GLY A 129 1.31 -3.05 -10.36
N ILE A 130 0.75 -3.37 -11.54
CA ILE A 130 -0.03 -2.41 -12.34
C ILE A 130 -1.29 -1.99 -11.59
N ASN A 131 -2.03 -2.92 -11.06
CA ASN A 131 -3.30 -2.71 -10.40
C ASN A 131 -3.13 -1.92 -9.09
N THR A 132 -2.27 -2.37 -8.19
CA THR A 132 -2.02 -1.72 -6.88
C THR A 132 -1.47 -0.30 -6.98
N SER A 133 -0.77 0.01 -8.07
CA SER A 133 -0.31 1.37 -8.35
C SER A 133 -1.41 2.27 -8.95
N THR A 134 -2.47 1.69 -9.53
CA THR A 134 -3.48 2.43 -10.29
C THR A 134 -4.79 2.59 -9.53
N ALA A 135 -5.28 1.56 -8.84
CA ALA A 135 -6.59 1.58 -8.19
C ALA A 135 -6.70 2.65 -7.08
N PRO A 136 -5.74 2.84 -6.15
CA PRO A 136 -5.82 3.90 -5.15
C PRO A 136 -5.80 5.30 -5.75
N VAL A 137 -5.09 5.49 -6.85
CA VAL A 137 -5.07 6.76 -7.59
C VAL A 137 -6.44 7.01 -8.21
N TRP A 138 -7.02 6.01 -8.87
CA TRP A 138 -8.36 6.12 -9.46
C TRP A 138 -9.43 6.42 -8.40
N GLN A 139 -9.40 5.73 -7.27
CA GLN A 139 -10.30 5.97 -6.14
C GLN A 139 -10.20 7.40 -5.61
N THR A 140 -8.98 7.92 -5.44
CA THR A 140 -8.78 9.30 -4.94
C THR A 140 -9.19 10.36 -5.95
N GLU A 141 -9.02 10.11 -7.25
CA GLU A 141 -9.40 11.03 -8.34
C GLU A 141 -10.92 11.06 -8.59
N THR A 142 -11.65 10.00 -8.21
CA THR A 142 -13.12 9.89 -8.37
C THR A 142 -13.88 10.12 -7.06
N SER A 143 -13.20 10.38 -5.95
CA SER A 143 -13.81 10.59 -4.63
C SER A 143 -13.83 12.06 -4.21
N LYS A 144 -14.79 12.41 -3.34
CA LYS A 144 -14.85 13.74 -2.71
C LYS A 144 -13.62 14.01 -1.86
N VAL A 145 -13.10 15.24 -1.91
CA VAL A 145 -11.87 15.65 -1.22
C VAL A 145 -11.88 15.23 0.26
N HIS A 146 -13.00 15.44 0.95
CA HIS A 146 -13.14 15.10 2.39
C HIS A 146 -13.02 13.59 2.70
N ASN A 147 -13.30 12.72 1.73
CA ASN A 147 -13.32 11.27 1.95
C ASN A 147 -12.05 10.53 1.45
N ARG A 148 -11.16 11.22 0.73
CA ARG A 148 -9.98 10.60 0.07
C ARG A 148 -9.12 9.77 1.03
N GLY A 149 -8.72 10.37 2.16
CA GLY A 149 -7.89 9.66 3.16
C GLY A 149 -8.58 8.43 3.76
N LYS A 150 -9.88 8.55 4.08
CA LYS A 150 -10.68 7.45 4.63
C LYS A 150 -10.81 6.29 3.63
N LEU A 151 -10.96 6.59 2.34
CA LEU A 151 -11.08 5.58 1.30
C LEU A 151 -9.76 4.82 1.07
N VAL A 152 -8.62 5.51 1.09
CA VAL A 152 -7.31 4.85 1.02
C VAL A 152 -7.08 3.92 2.21
N LEU A 153 -7.44 4.33 3.42
CA LEU A 153 -7.35 3.47 4.61
C LEU A 153 -8.33 2.30 4.54
N PHE A 154 -9.52 2.50 3.97
CA PHE A 154 -10.48 1.43 3.70
C PHE A 154 -9.93 0.41 2.69
N GLU A 155 -9.27 0.86 1.62
CA GLU A 155 -8.60 -0.02 0.67
C GLU A 155 -7.50 -0.86 1.34
N MET A 156 -6.72 -0.28 2.25
CA MET A 156 -5.74 -1.03 3.03
C MET A 156 -6.42 -2.08 3.94
N ALA A 157 -7.56 -1.77 4.54
CA ALA A 157 -8.34 -2.76 5.30
C ALA A 157 -8.87 -3.88 4.38
N MET A 158 -9.29 -3.56 3.15
CA MET A 158 -9.72 -4.55 2.16
C MET A 158 -8.56 -5.43 1.66
N ASN A 159 -7.35 -4.88 1.60
CA ASN A 159 -6.14 -5.68 1.39
C ASN A 159 -5.99 -6.74 2.49
N ILE A 160 -6.10 -6.35 3.75
CA ILE A 160 -6.00 -7.30 4.87
C ILE A 160 -7.19 -8.26 4.91
N PHE A 161 -8.38 -7.85 4.43
CA PHE A 161 -9.50 -8.76 4.25
C PHE A 161 -9.16 -9.88 3.24
N GLY A 162 -8.56 -9.54 2.11
CA GLY A 162 -8.09 -10.52 1.13
C GLY A 162 -7.02 -11.45 1.71
N PHE A 163 -6.07 -10.90 2.45
CA PHE A 163 -5.04 -11.66 3.18
C PHE A 163 -5.66 -12.61 4.21
N MET A 164 -6.64 -12.16 4.98
CA MET A 164 -7.39 -13.00 5.91
C MET A 164 -8.10 -14.13 5.16
N LEU A 165 -8.82 -13.81 4.09
CA LEU A 165 -9.55 -14.79 3.30
C LEU A 165 -8.61 -15.89 2.75
N SER A 166 -7.42 -15.52 2.26
CA SER A 166 -6.44 -16.48 1.76
C SER A 166 -5.95 -17.44 2.85
N ASN A 167 -5.71 -16.94 4.07
CA ASN A 167 -5.29 -17.78 5.20
C ASN A 167 -6.39 -18.77 5.63
N TRP A 168 -7.66 -18.36 5.61
CA TRP A 168 -8.79 -19.26 5.88
C TRP A 168 -8.97 -20.30 4.77
N ILE A 169 -8.79 -19.91 3.50
CA ILE A 169 -8.87 -20.82 2.36
C ILE A 169 -7.70 -21.79 2.34
N ASN A 170 -6.50 -21.37 2.76
CA ASN A 170 -5.35 -22.26 2.94
C ASN A 170 -5.63 -23.40 3.96
N GLY A 171 -6.59 -23.21 4.87
CA GLY A 171 -7.10 -24.30 5.70
C GLY A 171 -7.78 -25.42 4.89
N LEU A 172 -8.31 -25.15 3.69
CA LEU A 172 -8.87 -26.14 2.78
C LEU A 172 -7.79 -27.05 2.17
N SER A 173 -6.51 -26.66 2.21
CA SER A 173 -5.38 -27.52 1.82
C SER A 173 -5.38 -28.86 2.55
N TYR A 174 -6.13 -28.95 3.63
CA TYR A 174 -6.36 -30.15 4.41
C TYR A 174 -7.08 -31.26 3.64
N VAL A 175 -7.75 -30.92 2.53
CA VAL A 175 -8.38 -31.90 1.64
C VAL A 175 -7.34 -32.84 1.00
N GLY A 176 -6.07 -32.38 0.93
CA GLY A 176 -4.96 -33.15 0.38
C GLY A 176 -4.94 -33.21 -1.15
N GLY A 177 -3.86 -33.74 -1.69
CA GLY A 177 -3.67 -33.91 -3.13
C GLY A 177 -3.60 -32.58 -3.91
N PRO A 178 -3.74 -32.62 -5.25
CA PRO A 178 -3.60 -31.44 -6.11
C PRO A 178 -4.59 -30.32 -5.81
N ILE A 179 -5.77 -30.64 -5.27
CA ILE A 179 -6.80 -29.65 -4.93
C ILE A 179 -6.33 -28.76 -3.78
N GLY A 180 -5.56 -29.30 -2.84
CA GLY A 180 -5.13 -28.59 -1.64
C GLY A 180 -4.33 -27.30 -1.91
N TRP A 181 -3.60 -27.22 -3.02
CA TRP A 181 -2.84 -26.02 -3.39
C TRP A 181 -3.34 -25.32 -4.65
N ARG A 182 -3.91 -26.08 -5.62
CA ARG A 182 -4.41 -25.50 -6.87
C ARG A 182 -5.70 -24.71 -6.67
N LEU A 183 -6.62 -25.18 -5.80
CA LEU A 183 -7.87 -24.47 -5.52
C LEU A 183 -7.63 -23.09 -4.88
N PRO A 184 -6.81 -22.95 -3.81
CA PRO A 184 -6.47 -21.63 -3.29
C PRO A 184 -5.90 -20.69 -4.35
N LEU A 185 -5.02 -21.16 -5.24
CA LEU A 185 -4.48 -20.35 -6.34
C LEU A 185 -5.54 -19.99 -7.38
N ALA A 186 -6.49 -20.89 -7.68
CA ALA A 186 -7.57 -20.65 -8.65
C ALA A 186 -8.58 -19.60 -8.16
N ILE A 187 -8.79 -19.44 -6.86
CA ILE A 187 -9.74 -18.46 -6.30
C ILE A 187 -9.37 -17.01 -6.68
N GLN A 188 -8.11 -16.72 -6.98
CA GLN A 188 -7.71 -15.43 -7.54
C GLN A 188 -8.53 -15.05 -8.79
N LEU A 189 -8.90 -16.03 -9.61
CA LEU A 189 -9.71 -15.82 -10.81
C LEU A 189 -11.11 -15.28 -10.49
N LEU A 190 -11.66 -15.56 -9.30
CA LEU A 190 -12.94 -15.02 -8.89
C LEU A 190 -12.88 -13.49 -8.71
N PHE A 191 -11.81 -12.97 -8.08
CA PHE A 191 -11.61 -11.53 -7.96
C PHE A 191 -11.40 -10.89 -9.34
N CYS A 192 -10.61 -11.54 -10.22
CA CYS A 192 -10.44 -11.07 -11.59
C CYS A 192 -11.77 -11.03 -12.35
N ALA A 193 -12.66 -12.02 -12.18
CA ALA A 193 -13.99 -12.03 -12.78
C ALA A 193 -14.85 -10.85 -12.29
N VAL A 194 -14.82 -10.52 -10.99
CA VAL A 194 -15.52 -9.35 -10.44
C VAL A 194 -14.96 -8.05 -11.04
N LEU A 195 -13.63 -7.93 -11.20
CA LEU A 195 -13.01 -6.76 -11.83
C LEU A 195 -13.41 -6.62 -13.30
N PHE A 196 -13.44 -7.71 -14.07
CA PHE A 196 -13.95 -7.68 -15.45
C PHE A 196 -15.45 -7.36 -15.55
N GLY A 197 -16.22 -7.74 -14.53
CA GLY A 197 -17.64 -7.40 -14.43
C GLY A 197 -17.93 -5.97 -14.01
N THR A 198 -16.99 -5.26 -13.39
CA THR A 198 -17.20 -3.93 -12.82
C THR A 198 -16.42 -2.84 -13.53
N VAL A 199 -15.11 -2.94 -13.65
CA VAL A 199 -14.21 -1.88 -14.15
C VAL A 199 -14.55 -1.37 -15.56
N PRO A 200 -14.90 -2.23 -16.56
CA PRO A 200 -15.18 -1.76 -17.92
C PRO A 200 -16.35 -0.79 -18.03
N TRP A 201 -17.28 -0.82 -17.08
CA TRP A 201 -18.52 -0.02 -17.09
C TRP A 201 -18.40 1.26 -16.27
N LEU A 202 -17.37 1.39 -15.45
CA LEU A 202 -17.17 2.54 -14.57
C LEU A 202 -16.50 3.71 -15.29
N PRO A 203 -16.66 4.96 -14.80
CA PRO A 203 -16.10 6.14 -15.44
C PRO A 203 -14.58 6.19 -15.36
N GLU A 204 -13.95 6.87 -16.31
CA GLU A 204 -12.54 7.23 -16.24
C GLU A 204 -12.33 8.36 -15.23
N SER A 205 -11.08 8.58 -14.83
CA SER A 205 -10.70 9.68 -13.94
C SER A 205 -11.02 11.05 -14.57
N PRO A 206 -11.80 11.92 -13.90
CA PRO A 206 -12.04 13.28 -14.37
C PRO A 206 -10.76 14.10 -14.53
N ARG A 207 -9.80 13.93 -13.59
CA ARG A 207 -8.49 14.60 -13.63
C ARG A 207 -7.72 14.23 -14.88
N LEU A 208 -7.68 12.95 -15.21
CA LEU A 208 -7.00 12.47 -16.41
C LEU A 208 -7.65 13.01 -17.69
N LEU A 209 -8.97 13.02 -17.77
CA LEU A 209 -9.71 13.54 -18.92
C LEU A 209 -9.43 15.03 -19.14
N LEU A 210 -9.41 15.83 -18.07
CA LEU A 210 -9.01 17.26 -18.13
C LEU A 210 -7.56 17.43 -18.57
N ALA A 211 -6.65 16.56 -18.11
CA ALA A 211 -5.26 16.60 -18.56
C ALA A 211 -5.08 16.30 -20.06
N HIS A 212 -6.03 15.57 -20.67
CA HIS A 212 -6.09 15.25 -22.10
C HIS A 212 -7.05 16.15 -22.90
N ALA A 213 -7.49 17.29 -22.34
CA ALA A 213 -8.39 18.26 -22.97
C ALA A 213 -9.77 17.69 -23.36
N ARG A 214 -10.27 16.66 -22.63
CA ARG A 214 -11.63 16.08 -22.79
C ARG A 214 -12.57 16.70 -21.74
N GLU A 215 -12.77 18.02 -21.82
CA GLU A 215 -13.44 18.79 -20.78
C GLU A 215 -14.92 18.41 -20.60
N ASP A 216 -15.67 18.21 -21.69
CA ASP A 216 -17.10 17.91 -21.63
C ASP A 216 -17.36 16.59 -20.90
N GLU A 217 -16.57 15.57 -21.20
CA GLU A 217 -16.69 14.26 -20.56
C GLU A 217 -16.30 14.31 -19.08
N ALA A 218 -15.21 14.99 -18.78
CA ALA A 218 -14.77 15.18 -17.39
C ALA A 218 -15.80 15.91 -16.56
N THR A 219 -16.39 16.98 -17.11
CA THR A 219 -17.41 17.78 -16.42
C THR A 219 -18.69 16.96 -16.20
N GLN A 220 -19.10 16.14 -17.18
CA GLN A 220 -20.23 15.24 -17.01
C GLN A 220 -19.99 14.21 -15.92
N ILE A 221 -18.78 13.60 -15.85
CA ILE A 221 -18.44 12.63 -14.80
C ILE A 221 -18.42 13.31 -13.42
N LEU A 222 -17.89 14.53 -13.30
CA LEU A 222 -17.92 15.30 -12.04
C LEU A 222 -19.36 15.58 -11.61
N ALA A 223 -20.23 15.98 -12.57
CA ALA A 223 -21.65 16.21 -12.32
C ALA A 223 -22.37 14.93 -11.84
N ASP A 224 -22.08 13.79 -12.46
CA ASP A 224 -22.65 12.49 -12.10
C ASP A 224 -22.12 11.97 -10.74
N LEU A 225 -20.86 12.24 -10.39
CA LEU A 225 -20.28 11.91 -9.08
C LEU A 225 -20.91 12.75 -7.95
N GLU A 226 -21.19 14.03 -8.21
CA GLU A 226 -21.83 14.92 -7.23
C GLU A 226 -23.36 14.81 -7.23
N ASP A 227 -23.95 14.10 -8.20
CA ASP A 227 -25.40 14.01 -8.45
C ASP A 227 -26.04 15.41 -8.64
N LYS A 228 -25.38 16.23 -9.45
CA LYS A 228 -25.74 17.63 -9.72
C LYS A 228 -25.74 17.93 -11.21
N PRO A 229 -26.42 19.02 -11.63
CA PRO A 229 -26.31 19.50 -13.01
C PRO A 229 -24.88 19.92 -13.36
N VAL A 230 -24.54 19.86 -14.65
CA VAL A 230 -23.20 20.22 -15.18
C VAL A 230 -22.86 21.69 -14.88
N ASP A 231 -23.85 22.56 -14.84
CA ASP A 231 -23.71 24.00 -14.59
C ASP A 231 -23.77 24.37 -13.09
N ASP A 232 -23.85 23.37 -12.19
CA ASP A 232 -23.85 23.64 -10.74
C ASP A 232 -22.51 24.29 -10.30
N PRO A 233 -22.55 25.34 -9.47
CA PRO A 233 -21.36 26.06 -9.00
C PRO A 233 -20.32 25.15 -8.37
N VAL A 234 -20.71 24.08 -7.70
CA VAL A 234 -19.78 23.10 -7.07
C VAL A 234 -19.03 22.32 -8.15
N VAL A 235 -19.71 21.85 -9.19
CA VAL A 235 -19.09 21.11 -10.30
C VAL A 235 -18.12 22.01 -11.07
N VAL A 236 -18.51 23.24 -11.35
CA VAL A 236 -17.67 24.24 -12.02
C VAL A 236 -16.44 24.56 -11.18
N ALA A 237 -16.62 24.79 -9.87
CA ALA A 237 -15.49 25.05 -8.96
C ALA A 237 -14.51 23.89 -8.89
N GLN A 238 -14.99 22.65 -8.74
CA GLN A 238 -14.14 21.46 -8.75
C GLN A 238 -13.35 21.30 -10.06
N ARG A 239 -14.02 21.52 -11.21
CA ARG A 239 -13.34 21.49 -12.50
C ARG A 239 -12.22 22.52 -12.57
N GLN A 240 -12.49 23.76 -12.18
CA GLN A 240 -11.49 24.84 -12.17
C GLN A 240 -10.30 24.53 -11.25
N GLU A 241 -10.56 23.99 -10.07
CA GLU A 241 -9.52 23.56 -9.13
C GLU A 241 -8.62 22.48 -9.75
N ILE A 242 -9.22 21.47 -10.38
CA ILE A 242 -8.45 20.39 -11.04
C ILE A 242 -7.61 20.95 -12.20
N VAL A 243 -8.18 21.81 -13.06
CA VAL A 243 -7.47 22.45 -14.17
C VAL A 243 -6.29 23.29 -13.66
N PHE A 244 -6.53 24.12 -12.63
CA PHE A 244 -5.46 24.90 -11.99
C PHE A 244 -4.34 24.01 -11.45
N SER A 245 -4.69 22.93 -10.79
CA SER A 245 -3.72 21.96 -10.24
C SER A 245 -2.88 21.33 -11.36
N ILE A 246 -3.48 20.94 -12.48
CA ILE A 246 -2.79 20.36 -13.65
C ILE A 246 -1.83 21.38 -14.29
N GLU A 247 -2.29 22.62 -14.47
CA GLU A 247 -1.44 23.67 -15.01
C GLU A 247 -0.26 24.00 -14.10
N TYR A 248 -0.51 24.07 -12.78
CA TYR A 248 0.53 24.29 -11.79
C TYR A 248 1.58 23.18 -11.82
N GLU A 249 1.15 21.91 -11.87
CA GLU A 249 2.07 20.77 -12.00
C GLU A 249 2.90 20.83 -13.29
N ARG A 250 2.28 21.17 -14.42
CA ARG A 250 2.99 21.31 -15.72
C ARG A 250 4.02 22.44 -15.70
N LYS A 251 3.68 23.60 -15.16
CA LYS A 251 4.58 24.75 -15.05
C LYS A 251 5.77 24.51 -14.14
N ASN A 252 5.55 23.76 -13.05
CA ASN A 252 6.55 23.51 -12.02
C ASN A 252 7.14 22.08 -12.10
N ALA A 253 6.96 21.38 -13.22
CA ALA A 253 7.41 20.01 -13.37
C ALA A 253 8.94 19.91 -13.25
N ILE A 254 9.40 19.12 -12.28
CA ILE A 254 10.82 18.84 -12.05
C ILE A 254 11.19 17.59 -12.87
N ARG A 255 12.21 17.70 -13.73
CA ARG A 255 12.70 16.55 -14.50
C ARG A 255 13.56 15.64 -13.63
N TRP A 256 13.51 14.34 -13.87
CA TRP A 256 14.37 13.36 -13.16
C TRP A 256 15.85 13.68 -13.25
N ARG A 257 16.30 14.14 -14.43
CA ARG A 257 17.69 14.52 -14.67
C ARG A 257 18.14 15.67 -13.77
N ASP A 258 17.29 16.66 -13.55
CA ASP A 258 17.58 17.84 -12.75
C ASP A 258 17.61 17.46 -11.26
N LEU A 259 16.71 16.54 -10.86
CA LEU A 259 16.68 15.97 -9.52
C LEU A 259 17.97 15.22 -9.18
N LEU A 260 18.44 14.33 -10.09
CA LEU A 260 19.67 13.55 -9.92
C LEU A 260 20.94 14.41 -9.92
N ARG A 261 20.91 15.58 -10.56
CA ARG A 261 22.01 16.54 -10.57
C ARG A 261 22.01 17.50 -9.38
N GLY A 262 21.06 17.36 -8.45
CA GLY A 262 20.90 18.28 -7.33
C GLY A 262 20.42 19.68 -7.71
N GLN A 263 20.02 19.87 -8.98
CA GLN A 263 19.56 21.14 -9.55
C GLN A 263 18.04 21.35 -9.37
N ALA A 264 17.39 20.57 -8.52
CA ALA A 264 15.98 20.75 -8.17
C ALA A 264 15.81 22.08 -7.40
N ALA A 265 15.69 23.14 -8.18
CA ALA A 265 15.86 24.54 -7.79
C ALA A 265 14.68 25.14 -7.01
N SER A 266 13.90 24.34 -6.36
CA SER A 266 12.73 24.89 -5.69
C SER A 266 12.92 24.96 -4.19
N GLY A 267 13.79 25.51 -3.56
CA GLY A 267 13.83 25.75 -2.10
C GLY A 267 12.99 24.80 -1.17
N THR A 268 12.26 23.86 -1.77
CA THR A 268 11.29 22.95 -1.12
C THR A 268 11.91 21.64 -0.61
N LYS A 269 13.26 21.52 -0.58
CA LYS A 269 13.99 20.33 -0.11
C LYS A 269 13.46 19.01 -0.72
N THR A 270 13.23 18.98 -2.02
CA THR A 270 12.58 17.86 -2.75
C THR A 270 13.23 16.50 -2.47
N VAL A 271 14.57 16.41 -2.48
CA VAL A 271 15.28 15.15 -2.20
C VAL A 271 15.02 14.64 -0.79
N ARG A 272 15.01 15.53 0.22
CA ARG A 272 14.67 15.16 1.60
C ARG A 272 13.26 14.57 1.70
N ARG A 273 12.29 15.20 1.03
CA ARG A 273 10.89 14.76 1.00
C ARG A 273 10.73 13.40 0.30
N LEU A 274 11.45 13.19 -0.81
CA LEU A 274 11.50 11.89 -1.49
C LEU A 274 12.09 10.79 -0.59
N LEU A 275 13.20 11.07 0.09
CA LEU A 275 13.83 10.12 1.01
C LEU A 275 12.94 9.79 2.20
N LEU A 276 12.19 10.76 2.73
CA LEU A 276 11.22 10.50 3.79
C LEU A 276 10.07 9.61 3.30
N GLY A 277 9.52 9.88 2.11
CA GLY A 277 8.49 9.04 1.50
C GLY A 277 8.98 7.62 1.22
N ALA A 278 10.14 7.46 0.61
CA ALA A 278 10.76 6.15 0.38
C ALA A 278 11.11 5.44 1.70
N GLY A 279 11.59 6.19 2.69
CA GLY A 279 11.94 5.68 4.01
C GLY A 279 10.76 5.08 4.77
N THR A 280 9.55 5.65 4.64
CA THR A 280 8.35 5.05 5.26
C THR A 280 8.09 3.66 4.70
N GLN A 281 8.16 3.49 3.38
CA GLN A 281 7.95 2.21 2.72
C GLN A 281 9.07 1.21 3.04
N ALA A 282 10.33 1.68 3.06
CA ALA A 282 11.44 0.84 3.48
C ALA A 282 11.26 0.33 4.92
N PHE A 283 10.91 1.20 5.87
CA PHE A 283 10.69 0.78 7.26
C PHE A 283 9.44 -0.09 7.42
N GLN A 284 8.42 0.08 6.59
CA GLN A 284 7.26 -0.82 6.56
C GLN A 284 7.70 -2.26 6.30
N GLN A 285 8.49 -2.48 5.26
CA GLN A 285 8.92 -3.81 4.85
C GLN A 285 10.04 -4.35 5.75
N LEU A 286 11.06 -3.55 6.01
CA LEU A 286 12.17 -3.90 6.89
C LEU A 286 11.76 -4.03 8.36
N GLY A 287 10.57 -3.57 8.75
CA GLY A 287 9.96 -3.86 10.04
C GLY A 287 9.63 -5.33 10.26
N GLY A 288 9.69 -6.16 9.21
CA GLY A 288 9.54 -7.62 9.31
C GLY A 288 8.13 -8.13 9.05
N ILE A 289 7.20 -7.31 8.52
CA ILE A 289 5.81 -7.75 8.26
C ILE A 289 5.77 -8.97 7.32
N ASN A 290 6.60 -8.99 6.29
CA ASN A 290 6.57 -10.05 5.30
C ASN A 290 7.27 -11.34 5.76
N VAL A 291 8.07 -11.29 6.83
CA VAL A 291 8.50 -12.50 7.55
C VAL A 291 7.27 -13.27 8.04
N LEU A 292 6.31 -12.55 8.59
CA LEU A 292 5.07 -13.16 9.11
C LEU A 292 4.05 -13.41 7.99
N SER A 293 3.80 -12.44 7.11
CA SER A 293 2.74 -12.55 6.10
C SER A 293 2.95 -13.69 5.11
N TYR A 294 4.19 -13.93 4.69
CA TYR A 294 4.51 -15.01 3.75
C TYR A 294 4.86 -16.34 4.43
N TYR A 295 5.31 -16.32 5.68
CA TYR A 295 5.89 -17.51 6.29
C TYR A 295 5.37 -17.85 7.70
N LEU A 296 4.29 -17.20 8.19
CA LEU A 296 3.80 -17.48 9.54
C LEU A 296 3.49 -18.97 9.77
N PRO A 297 2.79 -19.69 8.86
CA PRO A 297 2.60 -21.13 9.06
C PRO A 297 3.92 -21.90 9.14
N THR A 298 4.89 -21.58 8.26
CA THR A 298 6.24 -22.17 8.28
C THR A 298 6.95 -21.89 9.60
N LEU A 299 6.91 -20.63 10.09
CA LEU A 299 7.50 -20.25 11.38
C LEU A 299 6.90 -21.02 12.55
N LEU A 300 5.58 -21.18 12.55
CA LEU A 300 4.88 -21.91 13.60
C LEU A 300 5.23 -23.40 13.59
N ILE A 301 5.46 -23.99 12.41
CA ILE A 301 5.90 -25.38 12.27
C ILE A 301 7.39 -25.55 12.65
N GLU A 302 8.28 -24.75 12.05
CA GLU A 302 9.72 -24.91 12.17
C GLU A 302 10.28 -24.37 13.50
N SER A 303 9.89 -23.15 13.90
CA SER A 303 10.43 -22.49 15.10
C SER A 303 9.63 -22.80 16.37
N VAL A 304 8.30 -22.85 16.29
CA VAL A 304 7.43 -23.10 17.45
C VAL A 304 7.10 -24.59 17.61
N ARG A 305 7.37 -25.41 16.57
CA ARG A 305 7.13 -26.87 16.52
C ARG A 305 5.67 -27.26 16.68
N LEU A 306 4.76 -26.48 16.09
CA LEU A 306 3.34 -26.80 16.06
C LEU A 306 3.03 -27.78 14.92
N GLU A 307 1.97 -28.56 15.11
CA GLU A 307 1.39 -29.39 14.06
C GLU A 307 0.86 -28.49 12.90
N ASP A 308 0.98 -28.94 11.65
CA ASP A 308 0.59 -28.21 10.43
C ASP A 308 -0.84 -27.62 10.52
N ARG A 309 -1.81 -28.43 10.97
CA ARG A 309 -3.19 -27.99 11.14
C ARG A 309 -3.32 -26.83 12.13
N MET A 310 -2.64 -26.92 13.26
CA MET A 310 -2.68 -25.89 14.29
C MET A 310 -1.97 -24.62 13.81
N ALA A 311 -0.84 -24.74 13.11
CA ALA A 311 -0.11 -23.62 12.55
C ALA A 311 -0.95 -22.83 11.54
N ARG A 312 -1.65 -23.50 10.62
CA ARG A 312 -2.57 -22.85 9.67
C ARG A 312 -3.75 -22.16 10.36
N LEU A 313 -4.34 -22.82 11.37
CA LEU A 313 -5.45 -22.23 12.15
C LEU A 313 -5.00 -20.96 12.89
N ILE A 314 -3.83 -21.01 13.54
CA ILE A 314 -3.27 -19.85 14.24
C ILE A 314 -2.96 -18.71 13.27
N ALA A 315 -2.39 -19.00 12.10
CA ALA A 315 -2.16 -17.99 11.06
C ALA A 315 -3.47 -17.35 10.57
N ALA A 316 -4.52 -18.16 10.37
CA ALA A 316 -5.85 -17.66 10.00
C ALA A 316 -6.45 -16.77 11.11
N LEU A 317 -6.37 -17.16 12.39
CA LEU A 317 -6.83 -16.34 13.51
C LEU A 317 -6.01 -15.05 13.68
N ALA A 318 -4.70 -15.12 13.48
CA ALA A 318 -3.82 -13.94 13.53
C ALA A 318 -4.18 -12.93 12.43
N SER A 319 -4.51 -13.39 11.22
CA SER A 319 -4.96 -12.52 10.13
C SER A 319 -6.30 -11.82 10.44
N VAL A 320 -7.20 -12.44 11.22
CA VAL A 320 -8.43 -11.80 11.72
C VAL A 320 -8.09 -10.64 12.65
N SER A 321 -7.17 -10.85 13.60
CA SER A 321 -6.74 -9.78 14.52
C SER A 321 -6.09 -8.61 13.77
N TYR A 322 -5.33 -8.90 12.72
CA TYR A 322 -4.76 -7.90 11.82
C TYR A 322 -5.83 -7.07 11.11
N LEU A 323 -6.88 -7.73 10.58
CA LEU A 323 -8.00 -7.03 9.95
C LEU A 323 -8.70 -6.08 10.92
N PHE A 324 -9.03 -6.55 12.15
CA PHE A 324 -9.65 -5.68 13.14
C PHE A 324 -8.77 -4.47 13.49
N ALA A 325 -7.46 -4.69 13.66
CA ALA A 325 -6.52 -3.60 13.92
C ALA A 325 -6.49 -2.58 12.77
N SER A 326 -6.52 -3.03 11.52
CA SER A 326 -6.53 -2.15 10.34
C SER A 326 -7.79 -1.28 10.25
N ILE A 327 -8.95 -1.83 10.61
CA ILE A 327 -10.22 -1.08 10.65
C ILE A 327 -10.20 -0.03 11.76
N ILE A 328 -9.70 -0.38 12.94
CA ILE A 328 -9.58 0.54 14.09
C ILE A 328 -8.56 1.64 13.81
N ALA A 329 -7.53 1.38 13.02
CA ALA A 329 -6.50 2.35 12.67
C ALA A 329 -7.06 3.58 11.92
N ALA A 330 -8.06 3.41 11.06
CA ALA A 330 -8.57 4.47 10.20
C ALA A 330 -9.02 5.75 10.96
N PRO A 331 -9.86 5.69 12.01
CA PRO A 331 -10.18 6.87 12.81
C PRO A 331 -9.01 7.33 13.70
N MET A 332 -8.10 6.44 14.09
CA MET A 332 -6.97 6.77 14.94
C MET A 332 -5.90 7.60 14.21
N VAL A 333 -5.65 7.33 12.94
CA VAL A 333 -4.66 8.05 12.12
C VAL A 333 -4.99 9.53 12.01
N GLU A 334 -6.27 9.90 11.90
CA GLU A 334 -6.70 11.30 11.87
C GLU A 334 -6.60 11.97 13.26
N LYS A 335 -6.85 11.23 14.33
CA LYS A 335 -6.87 11.74 15.70
C LYS A 335 -5.46 11.90 16.30
N PHE A 336 -4.60 10.90 16.14
CA PHE A 336 -3.27 10.86 16.76
C PHE A 336 -2.14 11.29 15.81
N GLY A 337 -2.43 11.39 14.51
CA GLY A 337 -1.47 11.78 13.48
C GLY A 337 -0.59 10.62 12.99
N ARG A 338 0.06 10.88 11.85
CA ARG A 338 0.84 9.85 11.13
C ARG A 338 2.12 9.50 11.89
N ARG A 339 2.83 10.54 12.36
CA ARG A 339 4.11 10.38 13.05
C ARG A 339 3.99 9.57 14.35
N MET A 340 3.03 9.90 15.21
CA MET A 340 2.83 9.21 16.48
C MET A 340 2.42 7.75 16.26
N MET A 341 1.53 7.50 15.31
CA MET A 341 1.09 6.14 14.99
C MET A 341 2.23 5.27 14.43
N MET A 342 3.13 5.82 13.59
CA MET A 342 4.34 5.11 13.14
C MET A 342 5.26 4.77 14.31
N ILE A 343 5.50 5.72 15.23
CA ILE A 343 6.37 5.51 16.41
C ILE A 343 5.80 4.40 17.30
N VAL A 344 4.51 4.46 17.63
CA VAL A 344 3.85 3.46 18.50
C VAL A 344 3.87 2.08 17.83
N SER A 345 3.56 2.02 16.54
CA SER A 345 3.57 0.77 15.76
C SER A 345 4.98 0.15 15.74
N THR A 346 6.01 0.93 15.43
CA THR A 346 7.41 0.45 15.39
C THR A 346 7.89 0.01 16.78
N LEU A 347 7.47 0.70 17.86
CA LEU A 347 7.80 0.30 19.23
C LEU A 347 7.17 -1.05 19.59
N ILE A 348 5.90 -1.27 19.23
CA ILE A 348 5.24 -2.56 19.45
C ILE A 348 5.96 -3.66 18.67
N GLN A 349 6.32 -3.43 17.41
CA GLN A 349 7.08 -4.39 16.58
C GLN A 349 8.43 -4.73 17.21
N LEU A 350 9.15 -3.72 17.70
CA LEU A 350 10.43 -3.91 18.41
C LEU A 350 10.25 -4.82 19.63
N ILE A 351 9.28 -4.51 20.49
CA ILE A 351 9.00 -5.31 21.70
C ILE A 351 8.63 -6.75 21.31
N CYS A 352 7.80 -6.93 20.29
CA CYS A 352 7.41 -8.25 19.82
C CYS A 352 8.63 -9.07 19.35
N PHE A 353 9.50 -8.51 18.52
CA PHE A 353 10.68 -9.25 18.04
C PHE A 353 11.68 -9.54 19.15
N ILE A 354 11.85 -8.66 20.13
CA ILE A 354 12.67 -8.95 21.30
C ILE A 354 12.10 -10.16 22.07
N LEU A 355 10.80 -10.16 22.34
CA LEU A 355 10.15 -11.21 23.11
C LEU A 355 10.09 -12.53 22.32
N ILE A 356 9.79 -12.50 21.02
CA ILE A 356 9.87 -13.67 20.15
C ILE A 356 11.28 -14.25 20.18
N THR A 357 12.32 -13.42 20.03
CA THR A 357 13.72 -13.85 20.06
C THR A 357 14.06 -14.56 21.37
N VAL A 358 13.70 -13.95 22.51
CA VAL A 358 13.99 -14.51 23.84
C VAL A 358 13.24 -15.83 24.06
N LEU A 359 11.95 -15.89 23.71
CA LEU A 359 11.15 -17.09 23.89
C LEU A 359 11.63 -18.23 22.99
N LEU A 360 11.96 -17.97 21.73
CA LEU A 360 12.48 -18.98 20.81
C LEU A 360 13.89 -19.45 21.20
N TYR A 361 14.74 -18.58 21.77
CA TYR A 361 16.00 -19.02 22.36
C TYR A 361 15.80 -20.10 23.42
N PHE A 362 14.85 -19.91 24.35
CA PHE A 362 14.54 -20.91 25.35
C PHE A 362 13.86 -22.16 24.76
N THR A 363 13.12 -22.03 23.69
CA THR A 363 12.51 -23.16 22.95
C THR A 363 13.59 -24.06 22.33
N GLU A 364 14.67 -23.48 21.79
CA GLU A 364 15.76 -24.23 21.16
C GLU A 364 16.83 -24.69 22.17
N LYS A 365 16.82 -24.18 23.42
CA LYS A 365 17.83 -24.48 24.42
C LYS A 365 17.74 -25.94 24.91
N PRO A 366 18.77 -26.78 24.71
CA PRO A 366 18.73 -28.18 25.14
C PRO A 366 18.57 -28.32 26.65
N GLY A 367 17.69 -29.23 27.10
CA GLY A 367 17.45 -29.52 28.51
C GLY A 367 16.67 -28.48 29.30
N TYR A 368 16.03 -27.51 28.65
CA TYR A 368 15.16 -26.58 29.33
C TYR A 368 13.77 -27.21 29.59
N GLU A 369 13.36 -27.25 30.85
CA GLU A 369 12.18 -27.99 31.31
C GLU A 369 10.85 -27.47 30.73
N PHE A 370 10.77 -26.16 30.39
CA PHE A 370 9.54 -25.49 29.94
C PHE A 370 9.55 -25.15 28.45
N GLN A 371 10.27 -25.88 27.60
CA GLN A 371 10.41 -25.59 26.15
C GLN A 371 9.04 -25.44 25.45
N GLU A 372 8.11 -26.36 25.71
CA GLU A 372 6.80 -26.35 25.07
C GLU A 372 5.93 -25.17 25.52
N GLN A 373 5.96 -24.82 26.81
CA GLN A 373 5.21 -23.70 27.34
C GLN A 373 5.71 -22.36 26.78
N VAL A 374 7.03 -22.21 26.69
CA VAL A 374 7.66 -21.01 26.14
C VAL A 374 7.41 -20.89 24.63
N ALA A 375 7.46 -22.01 23.89
CA ALA A 375 7.08 -22.06 22.49
C ALA A 375 5.65 -21.58 22.27
N LYS A 376 4.69 -22.11 23.06
CA LYS A 376 3.29 -21.67 23.01
C LYS A 376 3.13 -20.19 23.38
N ALA A 377 3.88 -19.68 24.36
CA ALA A 377 3.86 -18.28 24.76
C ALA A 377 4.36 -17.34 23.65
N SER A 378 5.27 -17.80 22.79
CA SER A 378 5.76 -17.00 21.66
C SER A 378 4.65 -16.68 20.64
N VAL A 379 3.65 -17.54 20.51
CA VAL A 379 2.52 -17.36 19.59
C VAL A 379 1.77 -16.06 19.84
N VAL A 380 1.61 -15.67 21.10
CA VAL A 380 0.89 -14.44 21.49
C VAL A 380 1.53 -13.21 20.84
N TRP A 381 2.87 -13.18 20.73
CA TRP A 381 3.60 -12.04 20.22
C TRP A 381 3.49 -11.87 18.70
N PHE A 382 3.19 -12.94 17.96
CA PHE A 382 2.83 -12.84 16.54
C PHE A 382 1.47 -12.13 16.36
N PHE A 383 0.50 -12.41 17.23
CA PHE A 383 -0.79 -11.68 17.23
C PHE A 383 -0.59 -10.19 17.57
N VAL A 384 0.16 -9.92 18.65
CA VAL A 384 0.44 -8.54 19.09
C VAL A 384 1.20 -7.77 18.00
N TYR A 385 2.11 -8.44 17.28
CA TYR A 385 2.82 -7.85 16.15
C TYR A 385 1.85 -7.42 15.04
N TYR A 386 0.94 -8.29 14.60
CA TYR A 386 -0.06 -7.94 13.59
C TYR A 386 -0.97 -6.79 14.02
N ILE A 387 -1.39 -6.77 15.28
CA ILE A 387 -2.17 -5.67 15.84
C ILE A 387 -1.35 -4.37 15.80
N GLY A 388 -0.12 -4.40 16.30
CA GLY A 388 0.76 -3.24 16.32
C GLY A 388 1.07 -2.70 14.92
N PHE A 389 1.35 -3.59 13.97
CA PHE A 389 1.59 -3.22 12.58
C PHE A 389 0.34 -2.64 11.92
N GLY A 390 -0.81 -3.29 12.09
CA GLY A 390 -2.10 -2.85 11.55
C GLY A 390 -2.52 -1.47 12.02
N LEU A 391 -2.18 -1.09 13.26
CA LEU A 391 -2.53 0.22 13.83
C LEU A 391 -1.78 1.39 13.17
N GLY A 392 -0.56 1.20 12.68
CA GLY A 392 0.24 2.33 12.20
C GLY A 392 0.98 2.07 10.88
N MET A 393 1.85 1.06 10.85
CA MET A 393 2.74 0.81 9.70
C MET A 393 2.06 0.15 8.50
N LEU A 394 0.79 -0.21 8.56
CA LEU A 394 0.03 -0.71 7.41
C LEU A 394 -0.35 0.41 6.44
N GLY A 395 -1.14 1.38 6.88
CA GLY A 395 -1.76 2.38 5.99
C GLY A 395 -0.95 3.67 5.84
N ILE A 396 -0.23 4.08 6.89
CA ILE A 396 0.49 5.36 6.90
C ILE A 396 1.60 5.41 5.83
N PRO A 397 2.42 4.38 5.61
CA PRO A 397 3.44 4.41 4.55
C PRO A 397 2.88 4.60 3.14
N TRP A 398 1.64 4.28 2.88
CA TRP A 398 0.95 4.55 1.60
C TRP A 398 0.42 5.98 1.50
N LEU A 399 0.01 6.59 2.62
CA LEU A 399 -0.45 7.98 2.68
C LEU A 399 0.70 8.98 2.70
N TYR A 400 1.69 8.73 3.53
CA TYR A 400 2.76 9.67 3.85
C TYR A 400 3.56 10.17 2.62
N PRO A 401 3.94 9.32 1.64
CA PRO A 401 4.64 9.80 0.44
C PRO A 401 3.82 10.78 -0.40
N THR A 402 2.51 10.65 -0.40
CA THR A 402 1.60 11.54 -1.13
C THR A 402 1.33 12.84 -0.39
N GLU A 403 1.44 12.84 0.93
CA GLU A 403 1.26 14.02 1.79
C GLU A 403 2.55 14.83 1.91
N ILE A 404 3.72 14.17 2.04
CA ILE A 404 4.99 14.86 2.28
C ILE A 404 5.57 15.53 1.02
N ASN A 405 5.32 15.00 -0.18
CA ASN A 405 5.84 15.53 -1.42
C ASN A 405 5.03 16.72 -1.93
N SER A 406 5.71 17.70 -2.57
CA SER A 406 5.06 18.84 -3.21
C SER A 406 4.17 18.39 -4.37
N LEU A 407 3.16 19.20 -4.73
CA LEU A 407 2.22 18.87 -5.78
C LEU A 407 2.91 18.45 -7.11
N PRO A 408 3.96 19.14 -7.63
CA PRO A 408 4.67 18.71 -8.85
C PRO A 408 5.45 17.40 -8.71
N MET A 409 5.77 17.00 -7.47
CA MET A 409 6.53 15.78 -7.17
C MET A 409 5.70 14.65 -6.58
N ARG A 410 4.42 14.87 -6.33
CA ARG A 410 3.53 13.93 -5.62
C ARG A 410 3.49 12.55 -6.29
N THR A 411 3.21 12.50 -7.58
CA THR A 411 3.16 11.25 -8.34
C THR A 411 4.52 10.58 -8.42
N LYS A 412 5.59 11.36 -8.64
CA LYS A 412 6.96 10.83 -8.69
C LYS A 412 7.42 10.33 -7.34
N GLY A 413 7.09 11.04 -6.27
CA GLY A 413 7.38 10.64 -4.90
C GLY A 413 6.67 9.36 -4.50
N ALA A 414 5.40 9.23 -4.85
CA ALA A 414 4.64 8.00 -4.66
C ALA A 414 5.25 6.83 -5.46
N ALA A 415 5.67 7.08 -6.71
CA ALA A 415 6.33 6.06 -7.54
C ALA A 415 7.63 5.54 -6.89
N VAL A 416 8.51 6.47 -6.45
CA VAL A 416 9.77 6.10 -5.77
C VAL A 416 9.48 5.30 -4.49
N ALA A 417 8.51 5.74 -3.71
CA ALA A 417 8.12 5.05 -2.48
C ALA A 417 7.60 3.63 -2.78
N THR A 418 6.71 3.45 -3.76
CA THR A 418 6.20 2.13 -4.17
C THR A 418 7.31 1.23 -4.72
N MET A 419 8.24 1.76 -5.51
CA MET A 419 9.40 0.99 -5.98
C MET A 419 10.28 0.54 -4.81
N THR A 420 10.49 1.40 -3.81
CA THR A 420 11.23 1.06 -2.59
C THR A 420 10.51 -0.03 -1.81
N ASP A 421 9.19 0.04 -1.70
CA ASP A 421 8.36 -0.98 -1.07
C ASP A 421 8.60 -2.36 -1.69
N TRP A 422 8.44 -2.49 -2.99
CA TRP A 422 8.60 -3.77 -3.66
C TRP A 422 10.01 -4.34 -3.60
N LEU A 423 11.05 -3.49 -3.70
CA LEU A 423 12.44 -3.94 -3.59
C LEU A 423 12.79 -4.39 -2.18
N THR A 424 12.36 -3.67 -1.16
CA THR A 424 12.58 -4.06 0.23
C THR A 424 11.74 -5.27 0.63
N ASN A 425 10.53 -5.38 0.08
CA ASN A 425 9.69 -6.58 0.21
C ASN A 425 10.39 -7.81 -0.37
N PHE A 426 10.92 -7.71 -1.60
CA PHE A 426 11.70 -8.79 -2.22
C PHE A 426 12.83 -9.26 -1.29
N LEU A 427 13.62 -8.32 -0.78
CA LEU A 427 14.73 -8.63 0.12
C LEU A 427 14.26 -9.42 1.36
N VAL A 428 13.20 -8.93 2.01
CA VAL A 428 12.67 -9.56 3.23
C VAL A 428 12.15 -10.97 2.96
N VAL A 429 11.36 -11.13 1.90
CA VAL A 429 10.77 -12.44 1.54
C VAL A 429 11.86 -13.43 1.13
N GLU A 430 12.88 -12.99 0.38
CA GLU A 430 13.98 -13.84 -0.08
C GLU A 430 14.85 -14.35 1.07
N VAL A 431 15.22 -13.47 2.02
CA VAL A 431 16.15 -13.86 3.10
C VAL A 431 15.48 -14.67 4.20
N THR A 432 14.13 -14.64 4.30
CA THR A 432 13.41 -15.22 5.45
C THR A 432 13.59 -16.72 5.60
N PRO A 433 13.33 -17.59 4.60
CA PRO A 433 13.50 -19.03 4.77
C PRO A 433 14.95 -19.42 5.01
N ILE A 434 15.88 -18.75 4.32
CA ILE A 434 17.32 -18.95 4.46
C ILE A 434 17.78 -18.58 5.86
N GLY A 435 17.28 -17.44 6.37
CA GLY A 435 17.61 -16.96 7.71
C GLY A 435 17.07 -17.88 8.82
N ILE A 436 15.83 -18.34 8.69
CA ILE A 436 15.22 -19.28 9.64
C ILE A 436 16.04 -20.58 9.70
N GLN A 437 16.35 -21.16 8.53
CA GLN A 437 17.08 -22.41 8.44
C GLN A 437 18.50 -22.34 9.02
N ASN A 438 19.23 -21.24 8.78
CA ASN A 438 20.65 -21.13 9.15
C ASN A 438 20.87 -20.49 10.51
N LEU A 439 20.00 -19.59 10.98
CA LEU A 439 20.18 -18.81 12.19
C LEU A 439 19.20 -19.19 13.32
N GLY A 440 18.13 -19.93 13.03
CA GLY A 440 17.09 -20.26 14.01
C GLY A 440 16.57 -19.02 14.74
N TRP A 441 16.55 -19.04 16.07
CA TRP A 441 16.10 -17.92 16.90
C TRP A 441 16.89 -16.61 16.67
N GLN A 442 18.16 -16.69 16.25
CA GLN A 442 19.01 -15.50 16.00
C GLN A 442 18.51 -14.66 14.83
N PHE A 443 17.78 -15.25 13.89
CA PHE A 443 17.19 -14.54 12.76
C PHE A 443 16.27 -13.39 13.20
N TYR A 444 15.55 -13.56 14.30
CA TYR A 444 14.62 -12.54 14.80
C TYR A 444 15.33 -11.33 15.43
N ILE A 445 16.61 -11.46 15.82
CA ILE A 445 17.43 -10.33 16.29
C ILE A 445 17.57 -9.27 15.19
N ILE A 446 17.72 -9.69 13.94
CA ILE A 446 17.85 -8.77 12.79
C ILE A 446 16.68 -7.79 12.76
N TRP A 447 15.48 -8.30 12.89
CA TRP A 447 14.26 -7.49 12.85
C TRP A 447 14.09 -6.61 14.10
N ALA A 448 14.50 -7.11 15.25
CA ALA A 448 14.55 -6.29 16.48
C ALA A 448 15.52 -5.11 16.33
N VAL A 449 16.73 -5.35 15.80
CA VAL A 449 17.73 -4.29 15.57
C VAL A 449 17.24 -3.27 14.55
N ILE A 450 16.64 -3.72 13.43
CA ILE A 450 16.09 -2.81 12.41
C ILE A 450 15.00 -1.91 13.01
N ASN A 451 14.06 -2.47 13.78
CA ASN A 451 13.03 -1.66 14.44
C ASN A 451 13.62 -0.71 15.50
N ALA A 452 14.64 -1.15 16.24
CA ALA A 452 15.36 -0.30 17.19
C ALA A 452 16.06 0.89 16.52
N VAL A 453 16.57 0.72 15.30
CA VAL A 453 17.18 1.79 14.50
C VAL A 453 16.10 2.67 13.83
N ALA A 454 15.02 2.07 13.33
CA ALA A 454 13.93 2.81 12.68
C ALA A 454 13.22 3.77 13.64
N LEU A 455 13.02 3.35 14.90
CA LEU A 455 12.30 4.13 15.90
C LEU A 455 12.91 5.53 16.13
N PRO A 456 14.20 5.70 16.45
CA PRO A 456 14.81 7.02 16.60
C PRO A 456 14.87 7.79 15.27
N ILE A 457 14.98 7.14 14.13
CA ILE A 457 14.95 7.81 12.83
C ILE A 457 13.57 8.39 12.57
N ILE A 458 12.49 7.64 12.77
CA ILE A 458 11.12 8.16 12.62
C ILE A 458 10.88 9.32 13.60
N TRP A 459 11.28 9.15 14.84
CA TRP A 459 11.13 10.19 15.87
C TRP A 459 11.90 11.47 15.56
N ALA A 460 13.12 11.36 15.02
CA ALA A 460 14.01 12.52 14.81
C ALA A 460 13.77 13.26 13.49
N PHE A 461 13.40 12.56 12.41
CA PHE A 461 13.44 13.10 11.05
C PHE A 461 12.08 13.25 10.39
N PHE A 462 11.04 12.53 10.83
CA PHE A 462 9.74 12.51 10.18
C PHE A 462 8.82 13.58 10.76
N PRO A 463 8.43 14.62 9.98
CA PRO A 463 7.43 15.59 10.43
C PRO A 463 6.02 14.99 10.43
N GLU A 464 5.14 15.58 11.22
CA GLU A 464 3.72 15.29 11.19
C GLU A 464 3.06 15.90 9.94
N THR A 465 2.21 15.13 9.27
CA THR A 465 1.48 15.57 8.08
C THR A 465 -0.03 15.71 8.31
N ALA A 466 -0.52 15.24 9.46
CA ALA A 466 -1.93 15.33 9.81
C ALA A 466 -2.43 16.77 9.87
N ASN A 467 -3.65 16.98 9.39
CA ASN A 467 -4.32 18.29 9.41
C ASN A 467 -3.54 19.42 8.71
N ARG A 468 -2.69 19.11 7.74
CA ARG A 468 -1.91 20.07 6.96
C ARG A 468 -2.26 19.97 5.48
N THR A 469 -2.29 21.14 4.84
CA THR A 469 -2.39 21.18 3.38
C THR A 469 -1.02 20.94 2.74
N LEU A 470 -0.98 20.66 1.45
CA LEU A 470 0.28 20.52 0.70
C LEU A 470 1.04 21.85 0.70
N GLU A 471 0.32 22.97 0.64
CA GLU A 471 0.85 24.33 0.69
C GLU A 471 1.51 24.62 2.03
N ASP A 472 0.91 24.16 3.15
CA ASP A 472 1.50 24.30 4.50
C ASP A 472 2.86 23.59 4.56
N LEU A 473 2.95 22.38 3.99
CA LEU A 473 4.19 21.62 3.96
C LEU A 473 5.21 22.25 2.98
N ASP A 474 4.77 22.79 1.86
CA ASP A 474 5.64 23.51 0.94
C ASP A 474 6.20 24.77 1.59
N ALA A 475 5.38 25.54 2.32
CA ALA A 475 5.82 26.69 3.08
C ALA A 475 6.84 26.29 4.17
N TYR A 476 6.54 25.22 4.92
CA TYR A 476 7.45 24.68 5.93
C TYR A 476 8.84 24.36 5.35
N TYR A 477 8.89 23.68 4.20
CA TYR A 477 10.17 23.29 3.59
C TYR A 477 10.91 24.45 2.88
N ARG A 478 10.21 25.52 2.50
CA ARG A 478 10.83 26.76 1.98
C ARG A 478 11.55 27.57 3.05
N GLU A 479 11.09 27.50 4.30
CA GLU A 479 11.72 28.16 5.45
C GLU A 479 13.04 27.48 5.89
N ASP A 480 13.52 26.50 5.14
CA ASP A 480 14.75 25.72 5.45
C ASP A 480 14.74 25.10 6.86
N PRO A 481 13.79 24.23 7.16
CA PRO A 481 13.62 23.70 8.51
C PRO A 481 14.81 22.82 8.92
N HIS A 482 15.08 22.80 10.22
CA HIS A 482 16.12 21.94 10.79
C HIS A 482 15.95 20.49 10.33
N LEU A 483 17.09 19.79 10.14
CA LEU A 483 17.07 18.38 9.78
C LEU A 483 16.36 17.54 10.85
N LEU A 484 16.62 17.84 12.11
CA LEU A 484 15.98 17.19 13.26
C LEU A 484 14.64 17.87 13.58
N VAL A 485 13.54 17.20 13.25
CA VAL A 485 12.16 17.70 13.41
C VAL A 485 11.78 17.90 14.88
N ILE A 486 12.41 17.16 15.79
CA ILE A 486 12.15 17.24 17.24
C ILE A 486 12.44 18.62 17.83
N LYS A 487 13.25 19.44 17.17
CA LYS A 487 13.55 20.82 17.60
C LYS A 487 12.45 21.82 17.25
N ASP A 488 11.49 21.40 16.39
CA ASP A 488 10.40 22.25 15.91
C ASP A 488 9.05 21.69 16.38
N LYS A 489 8.41 22.39 17.30
CA LYS A 489 7.09 22.04 17.84
C LYS A 489 6.01 22.09 16.75
N ASP A 490 6.13 23.02 15.80
CA ASP A 490 5.19 23.14 14.69
C ASP A 490 5.29 21.95 13.75
N ALA A 491 6.48 21.39 13.55
CA ALA A 491 6.69 20.22 12.72
C ALA A 491 6.15 18.91 13.34
N THR A 492 6.02 18.86 14.66
CA THR A 492 5.61 17.65 15.39
C THR A 492 4.17 17.66 15.88
N SER A 493 3.49 18.83 15.82
CA SER A 493 2.11 19.00 16.29
C SER A 493 1.11 18.32 15.35
N VAL A 494 0.15 17.56 15.89
CA VAL A 494 -1.00 17.03 15.16
C VAL A 494 -1.99 18.14 14.78
N ARG A 495 -2.10 19.19 15.59
CA ARG A 495 -2.93 20.36 15.28
C ARG A 495 -2.24 21.23 14.25
N ARG A 496 -3.00 21.78 13.30
CA ARG A 496 -2.49 22.73 12.31
C ARG A 496 -1.90 23.95 13.03
N PRO A 497 -0.61 24.29 12.82
CA PRO A 497 0.00 25.48 13.41
C PRO A 497 -0.71 26.77 12.97
N GLN A 498 -0.91 27.70 13.91
CA GLN A 498 -1.61 28.97 13.64
C GLN A 498 -0.93 29.81 12.55
N LYS A 499 0.40 29.76 12.42
CA LYS A 499 1.14 30.49 11.38
C LYS A 499 0.65 30.17 9.97
N PHE A 500 0.29 28.90 9.67
CA PHE A 500 -0.21 28.52 8.37
C PHE A 500 -1.66 28.97 8.14
N ALA A 501 -2.48 28.98 9.19
CA ALA A 501 -3.85 29.49 9.12
C ALA A 501 -3.85 31.01 8.86
N ILE A 502 -2.95 31.78 9.50
CA ILE A 502 -2.80 33.22 9.30
C ILE A 502 -2.24 33.52 7.89
N ALA A 503 -1.26 32.76 7.41
CA ALA A 503 -0.74 32.92 6.07
C ALA A 503 -1.84 32.73 5.01
N GLN A 504 -2.63 31.67 5.14
CA GLN A 504 -3.75 31.39 4.22
C GLN A 504 -4.81 32.50 4.23
N SER A 505 -5.16 33.06 5.41
CA SER A 505 -6.12 34.18 5.47
C SER A 505 -5.60 35.45 4.78
N ARG A 506 -4.30 35.76 4.92
CA ARG A 506 -3.66 36.87 4.19
C ARG A 506 -3.67 36.67 2.68
N ASP A 507 -3.31 35.46 2.21
CA ASP A 507 -3.34 35.14 0.76
C ASP A 507 -4.74 35.29 0.19
N VAL A 508 -5.78 34.88 0.94
CA VAL A 508 -7.19 35.05 0.54
C VAL A 508 -7.59 36.53 0.51
N GLU A 509 -7.19 37.31 1.50
CA GLU A 509 -7.46 38.75 1.54
C GLU A 509 -6.74 39.50 0.39
N GLU A 510 -5.47 39.19 0.13
CA GLU A 510 -4.72 39.77 -1.00
C GLU A 510 -5.32 39.38 -2.34
N ALA A 511 -5.75 38.15 -2.52
CA ALA A 511 -6.44 37.70 -3.73
C ALA A 511 -7.79 38.41 -3.93
N ALA A 512 -8.54 38.61 -2.85
CA ALA A 512 -9.81 39.37 -2.89
C ALA A 512 -9.57 40.84 -3.26
N VAL A 513 -8.59 41.51 -2.67
CA VAL A 513 -8.21 42.89 -3.00
C VAL A 513 -7.72 43.02 -4.45
N THR A 514 -6.92 42.07 -4.91
CA THR A 514 -6.41 42.05 -6.30
C THR A 514 -7.54 41.78 -7.30
N GLY A 515 -8.49 40.91 -6.98
CA GLY A 515 -9.68 40.66 -7.76
C GLY A 515 -10.62 41.86 -7.85
N LEU A 516 -10.78 42.61 -6.76
CA LEU A 516 -11.52 43.87 -6.73
C LEU A 516 -10.85 44.96 -7.56
N ARG A 517 -9.52 45.08 -7.47
CA ARG A 517 -8.75 46.05 -8.33
C ARG A 517 -8.86 45.72 -9.83
N LYS A 518 -8.86 44.43 -10.22
CA LYS A 518 -9.03 44.05 -11.61
C LYS A 518 -10.44 44.37 -12.13
N ARG A 519 -11.46 44.28 -11.31
CA ARG A 519 -12.84 44.67 -11.68
C ARG A 519 -12.99 46.20 -11.79
N SER A 520 -12.37 46.97 -10.91
CA SER A 520 -12.42 48.45 -10.95
C SER A 520 -11.56 49.08 -12.05
N VAL A 521 -10.78 48.33 -12.79
CA VAL A 521 -10.00 48.80 -13.97
C VAL A 521 -10.66 48.39 -15.28
N GLN A 522 -11.71 47.54 -15.24
CA GLN A 522 -12.52 47.14 -16.41
C GLN A 522 -13.87 47.88 -16.52
N ASP A 523 -14.28 48.61 -15.49
CA ASP A 523 -15.36 49.62 -15.48
C ASP A 523 -14.77 51.03 -15.71
#